data_aa168355c12f4058ef517852a25c0fd3
#
_entry.id   aa168355c12f4058ef517852a25c0fd3
#
_cell.length_a   1.000
_cell.length_b   1.000
_cell.length_c   1.000
_cell.angle_alpha   90.00
_cell.angle_beta   90.00
_cell.angle_gamma   90.00
#
_symmetry.space_group_name_H-M   'P 1'
#
loop_
_entity.id
_entity.type
_entity.pdbx_description
1 polymer ?
#
loop_
_entity_poly.entity_id
_entity_poly.type
_entity_poly.pdbx_seq_one_letter_code
_entity_poly.pdbx_strand_id
1 'polypeptide(L)'
;MSPVRDFELRRYTGTFKERRYLNRGAAFALAAALDAVRGGGLTREMLSEAGLFVGVGPHLDIGTEFPHITGGEMERSKVDALWILRFLPNTAASVIAKSCGIRGENLTVGTACAAALSAIGEAFRRIRDGYLDCALAGGGDSRAYP
;
A
#
# COMPACT_ATOMS: atom_id res chain seq x y z
N MET A 1 1.75 22.35 -2.91
CA MET A 1 1.36 21.11 -2.21
C MET A 1 -0.16 21.02 -2.20
N SER A 2 -0.72 19.86 -2.43
CA SER A 2 -2.17 19.61 -2.33
C SER A 2 -2.41 18.64 -1.17
N PRO A 3 -2.71 19.14 0.03
CA PRO A 3 -2.93 18.29 1.18
C PRO A 3 -4.26 17.53 1.02
N VAL A 4 -4.24 16.24 1.30
CA VAL A 4 -5.47 15.44 1.44
C VAL A 4 -6.02 15.69 2.85
N ARG A 5 -7.12 16.44 2.94
CA ARG A 5 -7.84 16.73 4.18
C ARG A 5 -8.97 15.72 4.36
N ASP A 6 -9.40 15.52 5.60
CA ASP A 6 -10.59 14.72 5.96
C ASP A 6 -10.59 13.28 5.41
N PHE A 7 -9.39 12.69 5.23
CA PHE A 7 -9.25 11.33 4.81
C PHE A 7 -9.49 10.36 5.97
N GLU A 8 -10.50 9.52 5.81
CA GLU A 8 -10.84 8.46 6.76
C GLU A 8 -10.83 7.10 6.04
N LEU A 9 -9.82 6.28 6.31
CA LEU A 9 -9.71 4.93 5.73
C LEU A 9 -10.96 4.07 6.03
N ARG A 10 -11.60 4.29 7.19
CA ARG A 10 -12.81 3.56 7.59
C ARG A 10 -13.97 3.67 6.60
N ARG A 11 -14.05 4.75 5.83
CA ARG A 11 -15.08 4.92 4.78
C ARG A 11 -14.92 3.90 3.65
N TYR A 12 -13.71 3.39 3.44
CA TYR A 12 -13.38 2.41 2.39
C TYR A 12 -13.39 0.97 2.90
N THR A 13 -12.94 0.74 4.12
CA THR A 13 -12.70 -0.59 4.68
C THR A 13 -13.69 -1.03 5.72
N GLY A 14 -14.52 -0.11 6.26
CA GLY A 14 -15.29 -0.38 7.47
C GLY A 14 -14.37 -0.59 8.68
N THR A 15 -14.74 -1.53 9.58
CA THR A 15 -13.89 -1.90 10.70
C THR A 15 -12.74 -2.77 10.21
N PHE A 16 -11.52 -2.27 10.35
CA PHE A 16 -10.33 -2.85 9.77
C PHE A 16 -9.20 -2.90 10.80
N LYS A 17 -8.84 -4.09 11.27
CA LYS A 17 -7.84 -4.28 12.34
C LYS A 17 -6.42 -3.92 11.88
N GLU A 18 -6.11 -4.14 10.61
CA GLU A 18 -4.79 -3.92 10.00
C GLU A 18 -4.44 -2.43 9.85
N ARG A 19 -5.40 -1.52 10.08
CA ARG A 19 -5.16 -0.06 10.05
C ARG A 19 -3.93 0.37 10.85
N ARG A 20 -3.69 -0.27 11.98
CA ARG A 20 -2.56 0.02 12.88
C ARG A 20 -1.18 -0.26 12.25
N TYR A 21 -1.13 -1.06 11.16
CA TYR A 21 0.10 -1.39 10.46
C TYR A 21 0.34 -0.52 9.23
N LEU A 22 -0.57 0.38 8.90
CA LEU A 22 -0.47 1.23 7.73
C LEU A 22 0.04 2.62 8.11
N ASN A 23 1.03 3.09 7.37
CA ASN A 23 1.32 4.51 7.31
C ASN A 23 0.27 5.22 6.43
N ARG A 24 0.32 6.55 6.37
CA ARG A 24 -0.66 7.34 5.61
C ARG A 24 -0.62 7.05 4.11
N GLY A 25 0.55 6.85 3.51
CA GLY A 25 0.69 6.53 2.09
C GLY A 25 0.09 5.17 1.76
N ALA A 26 0.37 4.15 2.58
CA ALA A 26 -0.22 2.82 2.43
C ALA A 26 -1.75 2.85 2.59
N ALA A 27 -2.28 3.69 3.48
CA ALA A 27 -3.71 3.86 3.64
C ALA A 27 -4.36 4.50 2.40
N PHE A 28 -3.72 5.48 1.76
CA PHE A 28 -4.17 6.03 0.48
C PHE A 28 -4.16 4.99 -0.63
N ALA A 29 -3.08 4.22 -0.74
CA ALA A 29 -2.96 3.16 -1.74
C ALA A 29 -4.06 2.10 -1.57
N LEU A 30 -4.36 1.68 -0.34
CA LEU A 30 -5.44 0.75 -0.05
C LEU A 30 -6.81 1.32 -0.44
N ALA A 31 -7.10 2.57 -0.09
CA ALA A 31 -8.37 3.22 -0.43
C ALA A 31 -8.55 3.28 -1.95
N ALA A 32 -7.53 3.72 -2.68
CA ALA A 32 -7.56 3.80 -4.14
C ALA A 32 -7.72 2.42 -4.80
N ALA A 33 -7.05 1.39 -4.27
CA ALA A 33 -7.19 0.02 -4.75
C ALA A 33 -8.62 -0.52 -4.57
N LEU A 34 -9.24 -0.27 -3.40
CA LEU A 34 -10.61 -0.68 -3.14
C LEU A 34 -11.61 0.05 -4.05
N ASP A 35 -11.40 1.33 -4.34
CA ASP A 35 -12.23 2.07 -5.28
C ASP A 35 -12.07 1.57 -6.71
N ALA A 36 -10.84 1.28 -7.14
CA ALA A 36 -10.57 0.71 -8.46
C ALA A 36 -11.25 -0.66 -8.64
N VAL A 37 -11.20 -1.52 -7.63
CA VAL A 37 -11.86 -2.84 -7.66
C VAL A 37 -13.39 -2.67 -7.71
N ARG A 38 -13.97 -1.76 -6.93
CA ARG A 38 -15.42 -1.50 -6.94
C ARG A 38 -15.89 -0.93 -8.28
N GLY A 39 -15.12 0.02 -8.84
CA GLY A 39 -15.44 0.66 -10.11
C GLY A 39 -15.18 -0.21 -11.33
N GLY A 40 -14.30 -1.19 -11.22
CA GLY A 40 -13.88 -2.03 -12.34
C GLY A 40 -14.80 -3.22 -12.67
N GLY A 41 -15.84 -3.46 -11.88
CA GLY A 41 -16.76 -4.58 -12.10
C GLY A 41 -16.08 -5.96 -12.00
N LEU A 42 -14.97 -6.05 -11.27
CA LEU A 42 -14.16 -7.26 -11.14
C LEU A 42 -14.87 -8.29 -10.26
N THR A 43 -14.93 -9.53 -10.74
CA THR A 43 -15.46 -10.64 -9.95
C THR A 43 -14.41 -11.12 -8.92
N ARG A 44 -14.87 -11.89 -7.93
CA ARG A 44 -13.98 -12.47 -6.94
C ARG A 44 -12.99 -13.48 -7.55
N GLU A 45 -13.45 -14.21 -8.56
CA GLU A 45 -12.63 -15.17 -9.31
C GLU A 45 -11.52 -14.44 -10.06
N MET A 46 -11.85 -13.38 -10.80
CA MET A 46 -10.86 -12.56 -11.50
C MET A 46 -9.83 -11.97 -10.53
N LEU A 47 -10.26 -11.49 -9.38
CA LEU A 47 -9.36 -10.95 -8.35
C LEU A 47 -8.47 -12.02 -7.74
N SER A 48 -8.95 -13.26 -7.57
CA SER A 48 -8.12 -14.32 -6.96
C SER A 48 -6.93 -14.69 -7.85
N GLU A 49 -7.06 -14.61 -9.15
CA GLU A 49 -6.01 -14.92 -10.14
C GLU A 49 -5.22 -13.67 -10.56
N ALA A 50 -5.69 -12.48 -10.21
CA ALA A 50 -5.07 -11.23 -10.60
C ALA A 50 -3.67 -11.05 -10.00
N GLY A 51 -2.78 -10.40 -10.75
CA GLY A 51 -1.53 -9.88 -10.23
C GLY A 51 -1.74 -8.56 -9.46
N LEU A 52 -0.84 -8.27 -8.53
CA LEU A 52 -0.80 -7.01 -7.79
C LEU A 52 0.58 -6.36 -7.90
N PHE A 53 0.64 -5.14 -8.42
CA PHE A 53 1.87 -4.40 -8.63
C PHE A 53 1.75 -3.03 -7.96
N VAL A 54 2.47 -2.82 -6.85
CA VAL A 54 2.35 -1.60 -6.03
C VAL A 54 3.66 -0.85 -5.97
N GLY A 55 3.65 0.36 -6.51
CA GLY A 55 4.73 1.33 -6.36
C GLY A 55 4.64 2.04 -5.02
N VAL A 56 5.75 2.05 -4.28
CA VAL A 56 5.84 2.70 -2.97
C VAL A 56 7.03 3.66 -2.93
N GLY A 57 6.88 4.75 -2.20
CA GLY A 57 8.00 5.62 -1.87
C GLY A 57 8.84 5.05 -0.72
N PRO A 58 10.00 5.65 -0.45
CA PRO A 58 10.71 5.35 0.77
C PRO A 58 9.86 5.84 1.96
N HIS A 59 9.38 4.94 2.78
CA HIS A 59 8.58 5.22 3.97
C HIS A 59 9.42 5.93 5.04
N LEU A 60 9.87 7.13 4.71
CA LEU A 60 10.63 8.02 5.60
C LEU A 60 9.68 9.03 6.25
N ASP A 61 8.61 8.58 6.86
CA ASP A 61 7.81 9.42 7.74
C ASP A 61 8.63 9.71 9.00
N ILE A 62 9.58 10.60 8.84
CA ILE A 62 10.41 11.11 9.93
C ILE A 62 9.54 12.07 10.72
N GLY A 63 9.05 11.65 11.86
CA GLY A 63 8.25 12.52 12.72
C GLY A 63 7.54 11.75 13.83
N THR A 64 6.25 11.55 13.68
CA THR A 64 5.40 10.97 14.72
C THR A 64 5.30 9.45 14.70
N GLU A 65 5.72 8.80 13.63
CA GLU A 65 5.58 7.36 13.44
C GLU A 65 6.86 6.56 13.74
N PHE A 66 8.00 7.24 13.88
CA PHE A 66 9.27 6.59 14.23
C PHE A 66 9.31 6.27 15.73
N PRO A 67 9.81 5.11 16.12
CA PRO A 67 10.02 4.83 17.53
C PRO A 67 10.96 5.86 18.13
N HIS A 68 10.66 6.34 19.33
CA HIS A 68 11.54 7.24 20.06
C HIS A 68 12.88 6.56 20.33
N ILE A 69 13.94 7.12 19.78
CA ILE A 69 15.32 6.68 20.02
C ILE A 69 16.00 7.77 20.83
N THR A 70 16.40 7.44 22.04
CA THR A 70 17.14 8.34 22.92
C THR A 70 18.48 7.70 23.27
N GLY A 71 19.58 8.42 22.99
CA GLY A 71 20.93 7.91 23.28
C GLY A 71 21.33 6.63 22.54
N GLY A 72 20.71 6.35 21.39
CA GLY A 72 20.93 5.10 20.62
C GLY A 72 20.07 3.92 21.07
N GLU A 73 19.24 4.09 22.10
CA GLU A 73 18.34 3.06 22.58
C GLU A 73 16.88 3.39 22.26
N MET A 74 16.14 2.36 21.83
CA MET A 74 14.72 2.47 21.54
C MET A 74 13.91 2.47 22.85
N GLU A 75 13.10 3.49 23.07
CA GLU A 75 12.15 3.55 24.20
C GLU A 75 11.03 2.52 23.99
N ARG A 76 11.26 1.28 24.38
CA ARG A 76 10.35 0.14 24.17
C ARG A 76 8.94 0.37 24.74
N SER A 77 8.81 1.15 25.79
CA SER A 77 7.50 1.48 26.41
C SER A 77 6.59 2.33 25.52
N LYS A 78 7.15 2.99 24.50
CA LYS A 78 6.43 3.85 23.55
C LYS A 78 6.28 3.25 22.18
N VAL A 79 6.71 2.00 21.98
CA VAL A 79 6.70 1.32 20.69
C VAL A 79 5.55 0.33 20.65
N ASP A 80 4.61 0.55 19.74
CA ASP A 80 3.54 -0.42 19.47
C ASP A 80 4.10 -1.76 18.99
N ALA A 81 3.49 -2.85 19.41
CA ALA A 81 3.82 -4.16 18.88
C ALA A 81 3.70 -4.15 17.34
N LEU A 82 4.70 -4.74 16.67
CA LEU A 82 4.76 -4.81 15.20
C LEU A 82 4.85 -3.44 14.49
N TRP A 83 5.34 -2.41 15.17
CA TRP A 83 5.57 -1.08 14.60
C TRP A 83 6.35 -1.11 13.28
N ILE A 84 7.28 -2.05 13.13
CA ILE A 84 8.11 -2.21 11.93
C ILE A 84 7.28 -2.39 10.67
N LEU A 85 6.07 -2.95 10.76
CA LEU A 85 5.20 -3.16 9.60
C LEU A 85 4.80 -1.86 8.92
N ARG A 86 4.79 -0.73 9.63
CA ARG A 86 4.51 0.59 9.04
C ARG A 86 5.61 1.05 8.09
N PHE A 87 6.83 0.53 8.26
CA PHE A 87 8.02 0.92 7.50
C PHE A 87 8.41 -0.07 6.42
N LEU A 88 7.84 -1.27 6.43
CA LEU A 88 8.12 -2.24 5.39
C LEU A 88 7.45 -1.83 4.07
N PRO A 89 8.20 -1.76 2.96
CA PRO A 89 7.67 -1.29 1.68
C PRO A 89 6.54 -2.18 1.14
N ASN A 90 6.54 -3.46 1.47
CA ASN A 90 5.54 -4.41 1.01
C ASN A 90 4.25 -4.46 1.85
N THR A 91 4.15 -3.73 2.94
CA THR A 91 2.95 -3.74 3.79
C THR A 91 1.72 -3.25 3.03
N ALA A 92 1.85 -2.20 2.22
CA ALA A 92 0.75 -1.71 1.40
C ALA A 92 0.22 -2.81 0.45
N ALA A 93 1.11 -3.47 -0.28
CA ALA A 93 0.77 -4.54 -1.21
C ALA A 93 0.13 -5.73 -0.48
N SER A 94 0.69 -6.16 0.66
CA SER A 94 0.15 -7.27 1.46
C SER A 94 -1.27 -7.00 1.95
N VAL A 95 -1.53 -5.77 2.41
CA VAL A 95 -2.86 -5.39 2.91
C VAL A 95 -3.86 -5.24 1.78
N ILE A 96 -3.47 -4.70 0.63
CA ILE A 96 -4.30 -4.64 -0.58
C ILE A 96 -4.65 -6.05 -1.05
N ALA A 97 -3.66 -6.94 -1.21
CA ALA A 97 -3.89 -8.32 -1.61
C ALA A 97 -4.90 -9.03 -0.71
N LYS A 98 -4.72 -8.92 0.60
CA LYS A 98 -5.64 -9.47 1.59
C LYS A 98 -7.05 -8.89 1.47
N SER A 99 -7.17 -7.57 1.33
CA SER A 99 -8.46 -6.87 1.31
C SER A 99 -9.25 -7.13 0.03
N CYS A 100 -8.55 -7.27 -1.10
CA CYS A 100 -9.15 -7.52 -2.42
C CYS A 100 -9.26 -9.02 -2.75
N GLY A 101 -8.65 -9.91 -1.95
CA GLY A 101 -8.64 -11.35 -2.20
C GLY A 101 -7.70 -11.78 -3.33
N ILE A 102 -6.69 -10.96 -3.65
CA ILE A 102 -5.69 -11.23 -4.69
C ILE A 102 -4.69 -12.28 -4.18
N ARG A 103 -4.46 -13.32 -4.96
CA ARG A 103 -3.56 -14.44 -4.63
C ARG A 103 -2.50 -14.70 -5.70
N GLY A 104 -2.60 -14.04 -6.85
CA GLY A 104 -1.61 -14.14 -7.93
C GLY A 104 -0.30 -13.44 -7.60
N GLU A 105 0.48 -13.16 -8.64
CA GLU A 105 1.79 -12.50 -8.49
C GLU A 105 1.67 -11.19 -7.72
N ASN A 106 2.55 -10.97 -6.74
CA ASN A 106 2.56 -9.76 -5.93
C ASN A 106 3.95 -9.13 -5.94
N LEU A 107 4.06 -7.93 -6.49
CA LEU A 107 5.30 -7.19 -6.62
C LEU A 107 5.19 -5.80 -5.99
N THR A 108 6.14 -5.47 -5.14
CA THR A 108 6.34 -4.12 -4.62
C THR A 108 7.53 -3.46 -5.34
N VAL A 109 7.30 -2.29 -5.91
CA VAL A 109 8.30 -1.54 -6.69
C VAL A 109 8.73 -0.31 -5.91
N GLY A 110 10.02 -0.21 -5.60
CA GLY A 110 10.62 0.86 -4.79
C GLY A 110 11.53 1.79 -5.60
N THR A 111 11.07 2.32 -6.73
CA THR A 111 11.86 3.22 -7.61
C THR A 111 11.53 4.70 -7.39
N ALA A 112 11.27 5.07 -6.14
CA ALA A 112 10.96 6.45 -5.71
C ALA A 112 9.87 7.10 -6.59
N CYS A 113 10.11 8.28 -7.16
CA CYS A 113 9.13 9.02 -7.96
C CYS A 113 8.56 8.24 -9.16
N ALA A 114 9.31 7.27 -9.69
CA ALA A 114 8.89 6.43 -10.82
C ALA A 114 8.16 5.15 -10.39
N ALA A 115 8.02 4.89 -9.10
CA ALA A 115 7.56 3.59 -8.59
C ALA A 115 6.16 3.19 -9.12
N ALA A 116 5.20 4.11 -9.06
CA ALA A 116 3.84 3.82 -9.54
C ALA A 116 3.81 3.52 -11.05
N LEU A 117 4.54 4.31 -11.86
CA LEU A 117 4.61 4.10 -13.30
C LEU A 117 5.35 2.81 -13.65
N SER A 118 6.41 2.48 -12.90
CA SER A 118 7.13 1.21 -13.05
C SER A 118 6.23 0.01 -12.71
N ALA A 119 5.44 0.10 -11.64
CA ALA A 119 4.48 -0.94 -11.27
C ALA A 119 3.42 -1.17 -12.37
N ILE A 120 2.88 -0.10 -12.94
CA ILE A 120 1.94 -0.17 -14.08
C ILE A 120 2.61 -0.80 -15.30
N GLY A 121 3.86 -0.42 -15.59
CA GLY A 121 4.65 -0.98 -16.68
C GLY A 121 4.92 -2.48 -16.52
N GLU A 122 5.20 -2.94 -15.30
CA GLU A 122 5.34 -4.39 -15.03
C GLU A 122 4.02 -5.13 -15.24
N ALA A 123 2.92 -4.63 -14.68
CA ALA A 123 1.61 -5.22 -14.89
C ALA A 123 1.25 -5.32 -16.39
N PHE A 124 1.50 -4.24 -17.14
CA PHE A 124 1.28 -4.21 -18.59
C PHE A 124 2.09 -5.31 -19.31
N ARG A 125 3.38 -5.46 -18.99
CA ARG A 125 4.23 -6.51 -19.58
C ARG A 125 3.72 -7.90 -19.24
N ARG A 126 3.33 -8.17 -18.01
CA ARG A 126 2.80 -9.46 -17.58
C ARG A 126 1.53 -9.86 -18.34
N ILE A 127 0.63 -8.89 -18.54
CA ILE A 127 -0.60 -9.15 -19.31
C ILE A 127 -0.28 -9.32 -20.81
N ARG A 128 0.51 -8.41 -21.40
CA ARG A 128 0.89 -8.47 -22.79
C ARG A 128 1.57 -9.79 -23.17
N ASP A 129 2.45 -10.28 -22.29
CA ASP A 129 3.25 -11.47 -22.53
C ASP A 129 2.52 -12.78 -22.11
N GLY A 130 1.24 -12.68 -21.71
CA GLY A 130 0.36 -13.82 -21.43
C GLY A 130 0.60 -14.52 -20.08
N TYR A 131 1.30 -13.85 -19.14
CA TYR A 131 1.49 -14.39 -17.78
C TYR A 131 0.29 -14.16 -16.88
N LEU A 132 -0.49 -13.10 -17.13
CA LEU A 132 -1.66 -12.73 -16.35
C LEU A 132 -2.77 -12.24 -17.27
N ASP A 133 -4.01 -12.56 -16.94
CA ASP A 133 -5.20 -12.05 -17.61
C ASP A 133 -5.67 -10.72 -17.02
N CYS A 134 -5.36 -10.49 -15.74
CA CYS A 134 -5.79 -9.31 -14.99
C CYS A 134 -4.72 -8.88 -13.98
N ALA A 135 -4.60 -7.59 -13.75
CA ALA A 135 -3.73 -7.06 -12.72
C ALA A 135 -4.30 -5.79 -12.10
N LEU A 136 -4.08 -5.61 -10.81
CA LEU A 136 -4.25 -4.34 -10.11
C LEU A 136 -2.88 -3.69 -9.98
N ALA A 137 -2.73 -2.49 -10.52
CA ALA A 137 -1.45 -1.79 -10.52
C ALA A 137 -1.62 -0.31 -10.17
N GLY A 138 -0.63 0.23 -9.48
CA GLY A 138 -0.61 1.64 -9.11
C GLY A 138 0.43 1.93 -8.04
N GLY A 139 0.26 3.02 -7.31
CA GLY A 139 1.15 3.34 -6.21
C GLY A 139 0.62 4.49 -5.37
N GLY A 140 1.20 4.63 -4.19
CA GLY A 140 0.86 5.69 -3.26
C GLY A 140 1.98 5.97 -2.28
N ASP A 141 2.11 7.24 -1.93
CA ASP A 141 3.01 7.72 -0.89
C ASP A 141 2.40 8.95 -0.22
N SER A 142 2.87 9.29 0.96
CA SER A 142 2.47 10.50 1.66
C SER A 142 3.67 11.09 2.38
N ARG A 143 4.02 12.32 2.00
CA ARG A 143 5.13 13.08 2.58
C ARG A 143 4.75 14.48 3.01
N ALA A 144 3.47 14.82 2.91
CA ALA A 144 3.02 16.12 3.35
C ALA A 144 2.73 16.04 4.85
N TYR A 145 3.56 16.74 5.62
CA TYR A 145 3.24 17.08 6.99
C TYR A 145 2.34 18.31 7.03
N PRO A 146 1.42 18.38 7.98
CA PRO A 146 0.68 19.61 8.23
C PRO A 146 1.60 20.74 8.69
#